data_50b5bdc2eba30cfcacc0727f5357773b
#
_entry.id   50b5bdc2eba30cfcacc0727f5357773b
#
_cell.length_a   1.000
_cell.length_b   1.000
_cell.length_c   1.000
_cell.angle_alpha   90.00
_cell.angle_beta   90.00
_cell.angle_gamma   90.00
#
_symmetry.space_group_name_H-M   'P 1'
#
loop_
_entity.id
_entity.type
_entity.pdbx_description
1 polymer ?
#
loop_
_entity_poly.entity_id
_entity_poly.type
_entity_poly.pdbx_seq_one_letter_code
_entity_poly.pdbx_strand_id
1 'polypeptide(L)'
;TKTIGDRWVATGKDFDVAFDLKQGTISRLVYSGDTLIREGNEPRLTAFRAPCDNDVWIRSQWVANGLHNLHHKVLSHKITELPGGRVELYFTVRSQAPNAASLSMKKASGRYQITEDTSRPFGDEDFHFISEVVWTVYSDGKITLRSNISSNKPHLTLARLGYEFVLPQQYEDYTYYGRG
;
A
#
# COMPACT_ATOMS: atom_id res chain seq x y z
N THR A 1 -13.87 21.05 -2.92
CA THR A 1 -13.85 19.58 -3.10
C THR A 1 -14.97 19.15 -4.04
N LYS A 2 -14.79 18.08 -4.77
CA LYS A 2 -15.81 17.46 -5.61
C LYS A 2 -15.51 15.97 -5.85
N THR A 3 -16.57 15.19 -6.12
CA THR A 3 -16.44 13.80 -6.58
C THR A 3 -16.81 13.72 -8.06
N ILE A 4 -15.98 13.09 -8.86
CA ILE A 4 -16.15 12.91 -10.31
C ILE A 4 -15.93 11.44 -10.62
N GLY A 5 -17.03 10.69 -10.85
CA GLY A 5 -16.98 9.25 -11.00
C GLY A 5 -16.35 8.60 -9.76
N ASP A 6 -15.32 7.79 -9.97
CA ASP A 6 -14.59 7.09 -8.88
C ASP A 6 -13.42 7.92 -8.30
N ARG A 7 -13.38 9.22 -8.55
CA ARG A 7 -12.33 10.12 -8.03
C ARG A 7 -12.93 11.20 -7.14
N TRP A 8 -12.33 11.40 -5.98
CA TRP A 8 -12.54 12.57 -5.14
C TRP A 8 -11.36 13.51 -5.30
N VAL A 9 -11.63 14.81 -5.48
CA VAL A 9 -10.59 15.82 -5.68
C VAL A 9 -10.79 17.03 -4.77
N ALA A 10 -9.68 17.58 -4.30
CA ALA A 10 -9.61 18.85 -3.59
C ALA A 10 -8.49 19.69 -4.14
N THR A 11 -8.80 20.98 -4.36
CA THR A 11 -7.84 21.98 -4.81
C THR A 11 -7.82 23.10 -3.79
N GLY A 12 -6.66 23.45 -3.29
CA GLY A 12 -6.39 24.61 -2.44
C GLY A 12 -5.53 25.64 -3.16
N LYS A 13 -4.97 26.58 -2.39
CA LYS A 13 -4.14 27.65 -2.94
C LYS A 13 -2.86 27.11 -3.60
N ASP A 14 -2.18 26.21 -2.88
CA ASP A 14 -0.86 25.71 -3.28
C ASP A 14 -0.83 24.18 -3.40
N PHE A 15 -2.00 23.51 -3.43
CA PHE A 15 -2.08 22.05 -3.58
C PHE A 15 -3.28 21.62 -4.42
N ASP A 16 -3.12 20.47 -5.03
CA ASP A 16 -4.17 19.73 -5.73
C ASP A 16 -4.00 18.24 -5.42
N VAL A 17 -5.05 17.59 -4.91
CA VAL A 17 -5.03 16.18 -4.56
C VAL A 17 -6.23 15.46 -5.16
N ALA A 18 -5.98 14.28 -5.70
CA ALA A 18 -7.02 13.35 -6.14
C ALA A 18 -6.85 12.00 -5.45
N PHE A 19 -7.96 11.43 -5.01
CA PHE A 19 -8.07 10.07 -4.49
C PHE A 19 -8.80 9.20 -5.48
N ASP A 20 -8.30 7.98 -5.68
CA ASP A 20 -9.02 6.91 -6.37
C ASP A 20 -9.85 6.15 -5.32
N LEU A 21 -11.19 6.23 -5.45
CA LEU A 21 -12.12 5.61 -4.50
C LEU A 21 -12.18 4.07 -4.64
N LYS A 22 -11.75 3.52 -5.78
CA LYS A 22 -11.65 2.07 -5.98
C LYS A 22 -10.36 1.49 -5.41
N GLN A 23 -9.30 2.28 -5.39
CA GLN A 23 -8.01 1.86 -4.83
C GLN A 23 -7.82 2.30 -3.38
N GLY A 24 -8.60 3.28 -2.90
CA GLY A 24 -8.57 3.77 -1.52
C GLY A 24 -7.31 4.57 -1.18
N THR A 25 -6.71 5.22 -2.16
CA THR A 25 -5.43 5.91 -2.01
C THR A 25 -5.34 7.16 -2.86
N ILE A 26 -4.29 7.95 -2.63
CA ILE A 26 -3.98 9.14 -3.44
C ILE A 26 -3.52 8.69 -4.83
N SER A 27 -4.22 9.13 -5.88
CA SER A 27 -3.84 8.90 -7.27
C SER A 27 -3.04 10.06 -7.87
N ARG A 28 -3.18 11.26 -7.32
CA ARG A 28 -2.41 12.43 -7.72
C ARG A 28 -2.22 13.38 -6.55
N LEU A 29 -1.02 13.92 -6.41
CA LEU A 29 -0.70 14.95 -5.43
C LEU A 29 0.27 15.95 -6.05
N VAL A 30 -0.11 17.22 -5.99
CA VAL A 30 0.69 18.35 -6.44
C VAL A 30 0.81 19.35 -5.32
N TYR A 31 2.00 19.86 -5.07
CA TYR A 31 2.26 20.99 -4.18
C TYR A 31 3.08 22.05 -4.90
N SER A 32 2.62 23.29 -4.83
CA SER A 32 3.31 24.47 -5.41
C SER A 32 3.74 24.28 -6.87
N GLY A 33 2.95 23.51 -7.64
CA GLY A 33 3.23 23.16 -9.02
C GLY A 33 4.02 21.86 -9.23
N ASP A 34 4.66 21.32 -8.19
CA ASP A 34 5.43 20.07 -8.25
C ASP A 34 4.53 18.85 -8.03
N THR A 35 4.60 17.89 -8.95
CA THR A 35 3.88 16.64 -8.84
C THR A 35 4.66 15.66 -7.98
N LEU A 36 4.13 15.35 -6.78
CA LEU A 36 4.72 14.40 -5.84
C LEU A 36 4.24 12.97 -6.07
N ILE A 37 2.94 12.79 -6.32
CA ILE A 37 2.34 11.48 -6.61
C ILE A 37 1.63 11.58 -7.95
N ARG A 38 1.86 10.61 -8.82
CA ARG A 38 1.22 10.45 -10.12
C ARG A 38 0.60 9.07 -10.25
N GLU A 39 -0.32 8.92 -11.17
CA GLU A 39 -0.93 7.64 -11.54
C GLU A 39 0.16 6.59 -11.84
N GLY A 40 0.00 5.38 -11.27
CA GLY A 40 0.98 4.30 -11.31
C GLY A 40 1.98 4.28 -10.14
N ASN A 41 2.04 5.35 -9.33
CA ASN A 41 2.92 5.49 -8.16
C ASN A 41 2.12 5.76 -6.87
N GLU A 42 0.90 5.24 -6.80
CA GLU A 42 0.00 5.44 -5.66
C GLU A 42 0.58 4.81 -4.39
N PRO A 43 0.44 5.49 -3.24
CA PRO A 43 0.80 4.90 -1.94
C PRO A 43 0.05 3.59 -1.69
N ARG A 44 0.76 2.55 -1.26
CA ARG A 44 0.16 1.23 -1.03
C ARG A 44 0.74 0.54 0.20
N LEU A 45 -0.09 -0.29 0.83
CA LEU A 45 0.36 -1.17 1.89
C LEU A 45 1.37 -2.19 1.35
N THR A 46 2.47 -2.39 2.07
CA THR A 46 3.46 -3.41 1.77
C THR A 46 3.83 -4.18 3.04
N ALA A 47 4.04 -5.48 2.90
CA ALA A 47 4.44 -6.38 3.98
C ALA A 47 5.69 -7.17 3.63
N PHE A 48 6.41 -6.78 2.58
CA PHE A 48 7.55 -7.51 2.05
C PHE A 48 8.76 -6.60 1.85
N ARG A 49 9.94 -7.15 2.07
CA ARG A 49 11.25 -6.61 1.67
C ARG A 49 12.08 -7.68 1.00
N ALA A 50 13.10 -7.31 0.28
CA ALA A 50 14.07 -8.26 -0.23
C ALA A 50 14.63 -9.12 0.92
N PRO A 51 14.57 -10.46 0.83
CA PRO A 51 15.11 -11.34 1.86
C PRO A 51 16.64 -11.20 1.94
N CYS A 52 17.16 -11.25 3.15
CA CYS A 52 18.60 -11.37 3.42
C CYS A 52 18.93 -12.81 3.88
N ASP A 53 20.22 -13.07 4.14
CA ASP A 53 20.69 -14.41 4.53
C ASP A 53 20.01 -14.92 5.80
N ASN A 54 19.68 -14.05 6.74
CA ASN A 54 18.99 -14.42 7.97
C ASN A 54 17.52 -14.82 7.76
N ASP A 55 16.93 -14.55 6.60
CA ASP A 55 15.54 -14.84 6.30
C ASP A 55 15.34 -16.24 5.67
N VAL A 56 16.39 -17.02 5.50
CA VAL A 56 16.36 -18.34 4.82
C VAL A 56 15.26 -19.27 5.40
N TRP A 57 15.05 -19.21 6.71
CA TRP A 57 14.08 -20.06 7.41
C TRP A 57 12.63 -19.60 7.26
N ILE A 58 12.35 -18.33 6.89
CA ILE A 58 10.99 -17.75 6.86
C ILE A 58 10.54 -17.29 5.47
N ARG A 59 11.46 -16.97 4.55
CA ARG A 59 11.14 -16.40 3.24
C ARG A 59 10.15 -17.23 2.42
N SER A 60 10.21 -18.56 2.54
CA SER A 60 9.26 -19.45 1.87
C SER A 60 7.83 -19.27 2.38
N GLN A 61 7.65 -18.96 3.66
CA GLN A 61 6.34 -18.66 4.24
C GLN A 61 5.82 -17.30 3.74
N TRP A 62 6.68 -16.31 3.58
CA TRP A 62 6.29 -15.01 3.03
C TRP A 62 5.78 -15.14 1.59
N VAL A 63 6.48 -15.91 0.77
CA VAL A 63 6.07 -16.17 -0.61
C VAL A 63 4.80 -17.01 -0.65
N ALA A 64 4.71 -18.08 0.14
CA ALA A 64 3.53 -18.95 0.20
C ALA A 64 2.26 -18.20 0.64
N ASN A 65 2.39 -17.16 1.47
CA ASN A 65 1.30 -16.30 1.88
C ASN A 65 1.17 -15.02 1.01
N GLY A 66 1.96 -14.90 -0.05
CA GLY A 66 1.84 -13.86 -1.07
C GLY A 66 2.19 -12.44 -0.61
N LEU A 67 3.02 -12.29 0.46
CA LEU A 67 3.37 -10.97 1.01
C LEU A 67 4.08 -10.06 0.00
N HIS A 68 4.77 -10.63 -0.98
CA HIS A 68 5.53 -9.94 -2.04
C HIS A 68 4.65 -9.45 -3.20
N ASN A 69 3.38 -9.91 -3.28
CA ASN A 69 2.48 -9.62 -4.40
C ASN A 69 1.06 -9.28 -3.92
N LEU A 70 0.94 -8.32 -3.02
CA LEU A 70 -0.35 -7.89 -2.48
C LEU A 70 -1.11 -7.05 -3.51
N HIS A 71 -2.33 -7.44 -3.81
CA HIS A 71 -3.34 -6.67 -4.53
C HIS A 71 -4.33 -6.09 -3.53
N HIS A 72 -4.74 -4.85 -3.76
CA HIS A 72 -5.59 -4.09 -2.84
C HIS A 72 -6.98 -3.91 -3.43
N LYS A 73 -8.00 -4.26 -2.66
CA LYS A 73 -9.41 -4.12 -3.04
C LYS A 73 -10.16 -3.33 -1.98
N VAL A 74 -10.73 -2.21 -2.36
CA VAL A 74 -11.64 -1.46 -1.47
C VAL A 74 -12.94 -2.25 -1.31
N LEU A 75 -13.30 -2.53 -0.06
CA LEU A 75 -14.55 -3.19 0.31
C LEU A 75 -15.65 -2.17 0.57
N SER A 76 -15.31 -1.03 1.16
CA SER A 76 -16.21 0.09 1.41
C SER A 76 -15.44 1.39 1.53
N HIS A 77 -16.10 2.52 1.26
CA HIS A 77 -15.56 3.84 1.53
C HIS A 77 -16.66 4.80 2.03
N LYS A 78 -16.21 5.84 2.72
CA LYS A 78 -17.05 6.95 3.17
C LYS A 78 -16.25 8.23 3.15
N ILE A 79 -16.87 9.33 2.71
CA ILE A 79 -16.28 10.66 2.74
C ILE A 79 -17.08 11.50 3.72
N THR A 80 -16.40 12.23 4.60
CA THR A 80 -17.02 13.05 5.62
C THR A 80 -16.35 14.42 5.65
N GLU A 81 -17.13 15.46 5.40
CA GLU A 81 -16.69 16.84 5.59
C GLU A 81 -16.80 17.22 7.07
N LEU A 82 -15.76 17.84 7.59
CA LEU A 82 -15.63 18.22 8.98
C LEU A 82 -15.45 19.74 9.11
N PRO A 83 -15.73 20.33 10.28
CA PRO A 83 -15.50 21.76 10.50
C PRO A 83 -14.06 22.18 10.20
N GLY A 84 -13.88 23.43 9.74
CA GLY A 84 -12.57 23.99 9.42
C GLY A 84 -12.02 23.59 8.03
N GLY A 85 -12.89 23.15 7.11
CA GLY A 85 -12.49 22.76 5.75
C GLY A 85 -11.66 21.47 5.68
N ARG A 86 -11.83 20.61 6.68
CA ARG A 86 -11.19 19.32 6.78
C ARG A 86 -12.10 18.23 6.20
N VAL A 87 -11.53 17.30 5.43
CA VAL A 87 -12.26 16.16 4.87
C VAL A 87 -11.57 14.87 5.25
N GLU A 88 -12.34 13.90 5.70
CA GLU A 88 -11.89 12.54 5.99
C GLU A 88 -12.44 11.56 4.96
N LEU A 89 -11.53 10.79 4.34
CA LEU A 89 -11.85 9.69 3.43
C LEU A 89 -11.52 8.39 4.16
N TYR A 90 -12.55 7.61 4.45
CA TYR A 90 -12.47 6.32 5.13
C TYR A 90 -12.53 5.21 4.08
N PHE A 91 -11.66 4.23 4.21
CA PHE A 91 -11.66 3.04 3.37
C PHE A 91 -11.49 1.80 4.22
N THR A 92 -12.25 0.76 3.90
CA THR A 92 -11.93 -0.61 4.31
C THR A 92 -11.31 -1.31 3.11
N VAL A 93 -10.06 -1.74 3.25
CA VAL A 93 -9.28 -2.33 2.16
C VAL A 93 -8.86 -3.75 2.52
N ARG A 94 -9.15 -4.71 1.64
CA ARG A 94 -8.58 -6.06 1.68
C ARG A 94 -7.32 -6.09 0.82
N SER A 95 -6.21 -6.55 1.41
CA SER A 95 -4.94 -6.73 0.71
C SER A 95 -4.55 -8.19 0.74
N GLN A 96 -4.50 -8.82 -0.45
CA GLN A 96 -4.27 -10.26 -0.62
C GLN A 96 -3.56 -10.52 -1.94
N ALA A 97 -2.69 -11.52 -1.98
CA ALA A 97 -2.14 -12.00 -3.24
C ALA A 97 -3.22 -12.69 -4.11
N PRO A 98 -3.11 -12.65 -5.43
CA PRO A 98 -4.07 -13.32 -6.31
C PRO A 98 -3.94 -14.85 -6.25
N ASN A 99 -2.73 -15.37 -6.00
CA ASN A 99 -2.44 -16.80 -6.04
C ASN A 99 -1.47 -17.22 -4.94
N ALA A 100 -1.57 -18.48 -4.54
CA ALA A 100 -0.54 -19.15 -3.77
C ALA A 100 0.71 -19.36 -4.63
N ALA A 101 1.89 -19.24 -4.02
CA ALA A 101 3.16 -19.49 -4.66
C ALA A 101 4.08 -20.30 -3.77
N SER A 102 5.06 -20.97 -4.37
CA SER A 102 6.11 -21.69 -3.65
C SER A 102 7.47 -21.36 -4.25
N LEU A 103 8.50 -21.42 -3.41
CA LEU A 103 9.88 -21.29 -3.88
C LEU A 103 10.45 -22.68 -4.17
N SER A 104 10.96 -22.87 -5.36
CA SER A 104 11.74 -24.04 -5.73
C SER A 104 13.18 -23.63 -6.09
N MET A 105 14.13 -24.54 -5.85
CA MET A 105 15.52 -24.33 -6.17
C MET A 105 15.93 -25.32 -7.23
N LYS A 106 16.31 -24.81 -8.41
CA LYS A 106 16.78 -25.62 -9.53
C LYS A 106 18.25 -25.31 -9.81
N LYS A 107 19.03 -26.35 -10.12
CA LYS A 107 20.41 -26.17 -10.57
C LYS A 107 20.42 -26.06 -12.12
N ALA A 108 20.85 -24.91 -12.62
CA ALA A 108 20.98 -24.65 -14.05
C ALA A 108 22.38 -24.11 -14.34
N SER A 109 23.07 -24.66 -15.32
CA SER A 109 24.43 -24.22 -15.73
C SER A 109 25.43 -24.08 -14.57
N GLY A 110 25.39 -25.02 -13.62
CA GLY A 110 26.29 -25.04 -12.46
C GLY A 110 25.93 -24.06 -11.34
N ARG A 111 24.88 -23.25 -11.50
CA ARG A 111 24.38 -22.30 -10.49
C ARG A 111 23.00 -22.73 -9.97
N TYR A 112 22.72 -22.38 -8.72
CA TYR A 112 21.37 -22.53 -8.16
C TYR A 112 20.55 -21.30 -8.51
N GLN A 113 19.35 -21.55 -9.03
CA GLN A 113 18.35 -20.52 -9.31
C GLN A 113 17.13 -20.79 -8.43
N ILE A 114 16.66 -19.77 -7.73
CA ILE A 114 15.40 -19.80 -7.01
C ILE A 114 14.32 -19.37 -8.00
N THR A 115 13.32 -20.23 -8.18
CA THR A 115 12.14 -19.94 -9.01
C THR A 115 10.91 -19.89 -8.14
N GLU A 116 9.99 -19.00 -8.46
CA GLU A 116 8.67 -18.96 -7.88
C GLU A 116 7.69 -19.71 -8.78
N ASP A 117 7.06 -20.72 -8.23
CA ASP A 117 6.07 -21.53 -8.93
C ASP A 117 4.67 -21.15 -8.39
N THR A 118 3.87 -20.47 -9.21
CA THR A 118 2.49 -20.12 -8.90
C THR A 118 1.60 -21.37 -8.98
N SER A 119 0.73 -21.54 -8.00
CA SER A 119 -0.18 -22.68 -7.93
C SER A 119 -1.65 -22.26 -8.07
N ARG A 120 -2.44 -22.41 -7.03
CA ARG A 120 -3.89 -22.15 -7.06
C ARG A 120 -4.22 -20.68 -6.75
N PRO A 121 -5.37 -20.17 -7.20
CA PRO A 121 -5.91 -18.88 -6.75
C PRO A 121 -6.11 -18.87 -5.21
N PHE A 122 -5.93 -17.71 -4.59
CA PHE A 122 -6.27 -17.49 -3.19
C PHE A 122 -7.79 -17.36 -3.02
N GLY A 123 -8.30 -18.01 -1.96
CA GLY A 123 -9.66 -17.86 -1.48
C GLY A 123 -9.74 -17.00 -0.23
N ASP A 124 -10.93 -16.95 0.37
CA ASP A 124 -11.21 -16.09 1.53
C ASP A 124 -10.45 -16.52 2.79
N GLU A 125 -10.14 -17.82 2.94
CA GLU A 125 -9.40 -18.38 4.08
C GLU A 125 -7.87 -18.21 3.95
N ASP A 126 -7.40 -17.85 2.75
CA ASP A 126 -5.99 -17.61 2.53
C ASP A 126 -5.55 -16.28 3.18
N PHE A 127 -4.24 -16.12 3.35
CA PHE A 127 -3.68 -14.95 4.00
C PHE A 127 -4.18 -13.66 3.37
N HIS A 128 -4.66 -12.75 4.20
CA HIS A 128 -5.00 -11.39 3.81
C HIS A 128 -4.89 -10.42 4.98
N PHE A 129 -4.72 -9.16 4.66
CA PHE A 129 -4.92 -8.03 5.56
C PHE A 129 -6.28 -7.40 5.33
N ILE A 130 -6.89 -6.92 6.41
CA ILE A 130 -7.97 -5.92 6.39
C ILE A 130 -7.42 -4.65 7.02
N SER A 131 -7.48 -3.56 6.27
CA SER A 131 -7.02 -2.25 6.70
C SER A 131 -8.19 -1.27 6.77
N GLU A 132 -8.38 -0.65 7.93
CA GLU A 132 -9.22 0.53 8.10
C GLU A 132 -8.34 1.76 7.91
N VAL A 133 -8.48 2.42 6.77
CA VAL A 133 -7.62 3.52 6.32
C VAL A 133 -8.39 4.83 6.41
N VAL A 134 -7.80 5.83 7.04
CA VAL A 134 -8.35 7.19 7.10
C VAL A 134 -7.32 8.16 6.56
N TRP A 135 -7.63 8.76 5.44
CA TRP A 135 -6.94 9.91 4.92
C TRP A 135 -7.66 11.18 5.37
N THR A 136 -6.93 12.10 5.94
CA THR A 136 -7.49 13.42 6.30
C THR A 136 -6.80 14.50 5.48
N VAL A 137 -7.58 15.23 4.71
CA VAL A 137 -7.13 16.39 3.91
C VAL A 137 -7.55 17.65 4.64
N TYR A 138 -6.61 18.53 4.92
CA TYR A 138 -6.81 19.80 5.59
C TYR A 138 -6.87 20.95 4.57
N SER A 139 -7.50 22.06 4.95
CA SER A 139 -7.66 23.24 4.09
C SER A 139 -6.32 23.91 3.71
N ASP A 140 -5.28 23.70 4.51
CA ASP A 140 -3.91 24.19 4.26
C ASP A 140 -3.08 23.26 3.35
N GLY A 141 -3.67 22.17 2.87
CA GLY A 141 -3.00 21.15 2.04
C GLY A 141 -2.28 20.06 2.81
N LYS A 142 -2.23 20.13 4.13
CA LYS A 142 -1.72 18.99 4.93
C LYS A 142 -2.57 17.77 4.69
N ILE A 143 -1.92 16.61 4.53
CA ILE A 143 -2.58 15.30 4.40
C ILE A 143 -2.00 14.36 5.44
N THR A 144 -2.87 13.66 6.15
CA THR A 144 -2.47 12.63 7.11
C THR A 144 -3.06 11.29 6.74
N LEU A 145 -2.30 10.23 7.02
CA LEU A 145 -2.73 8.83 6.89
C LEU A 145 -2.74 8.20 8.27
N ARG A 146 -3.87 7.59 8.64
CA ARG A 146 -4.00 6.69 9.77
C ARG A 146 -4.54 5.36 9.28
N SER A 147 -3.92 4.26 9.69
CA SER A 147 -4.36 2.92 9.30
C SER A 147 -4.33 1.98 10.49
N ASN A 148 -5.41 1.23 10.66
CA ASN A 148 -5.51 0.10 11.57
C ASN A 148 -5.54 -1.17 10.73
N ILE A 149 -4.53 -2.03 10.91
CA ILE A 149 -4.29 -3.19 10.03
C ILE A 149 -4.39 -4.45 10.86
N SER A 150 -5.23 -5.38 10.41
CA SER A 150 -5.35 -6.72 10.97
C SER A 150 -5.12 -7.78 9.90
N SER A 151 -4.78 -9.00 10.29
CA SER A 151 -4.68 -10.13 9.39
C SER A 151 -5.45 -11.34 9.94
N ASN A 152 -5.89 -12.22 9.04
CA ASN A 152 -6.51 -13.49 9.43
C ASN A 152 -5.49 -14.54 9.93
N LYS A 153 -4.18 -14.27 9.82
CA LYS A 153 -3.10 -15.12 10.36
C LYS A 153 -2.17 -14.28 11.26
N PRO A 154 -2.59 -13.92 12.49
CA PRO A 154 -1.86 -12.99 13.35
C PRO A 154 -0.50 -13.51 13.83
N HIS A 155 -0.25 -14.82 13.73
CA HIS A 155 1.01 -15.46 14.14
C HIS A 155 2.04 -15.54 13.02
N LEU A 156 1.70 -15.14 11.79
CA LEU A 156 2.68 -15.08 10.70
C LEU A 156 3.67 -13.95 10.96
N THR A 157 4.95 -14.28 11.08
CA THR A 157 6.01 -13.28 11.20
C THR A 157 6.16 -12.53 9.88
N LEU A 158 5.99 -11.22 9.91
CA LEU A 158 6.10 -10.36 8.73
C LEU A 158 7.54 -9.91 8.50
N ALA A 159 7.92 -9.72 7.24
CA ALA A 159 9.20 -9.12 6.88
C ALA A 159 9.27 -7.64 7.28
N ARG A 160 8.17 -6.93 7.03
CA ARG A 160 7.87 -5.56 7.45
C ARG A 160 6.37 -5.32 7.33
N LEU A 161 5.89 -4.19 7.82
CA LEU A 161 4.54 -3.70 7.57
C LEU A 161 4.57 -2.18 7.49
N GLY A 162 4.04 -1.60 6.42
CA GLY A 162 4.00 -0.16 6.25
C GLY A 162 3.44 0.26 4.90
N TYR A 163 3.46 1.57 4.64
CA TYR A 163 3.08 2.12 3.34
C TYR A 163 4.33 2.48 2.55
N GLU A 164 4.32 2.13 1.26
CA GLU A 164 5.33 2.51 0.29
C GLU A 164 4.85 3.74 -0.47
N PHE A 165 5.72 4.76 -0.57
CA PHE A 165 5.52 5.96 -1.36
C PHE A 165 6.61 6.03 -2.41
N VAL A 166 6.24 6.24 -3.67
CA VAL A 166 7.17 6.45 -4.77
C VAL A 166 7.14 7.93 -5.13
N LEU A 167 8.24 8.62 -4.86
CA LEU A 167 8.41 10.04 -5.14
C LEU A 167 9.29 10.25 -6.38
N PRO A 168 9.18 11.42 -7.05
CA PRO A 168 10.10 11.79 -8.14
C PRO A 168 11.54 11.87 -7.68
N GLN A 169 12.48 11.59 -8.60
CA GLN A 169 13.90 11.47 -8.32
C GLN A 169 14.55 12.71 -7.67
N GLN A 170 14.01 13.91 -7.90
CA GLN A 170 14.52 15.12 -7.26
C GLN A 170 14.33 15.18 -5.73
N TYR A 171 13.59 14.22 -5.13
CA TYR A 171 13.37 14.10 -3.69
C TYR A 171 14.19 12.94 -3.12
N GLU A 172 15.50 12.96 -3.30
CA GLU A 172 16.43 11.94 -2.80
C GLU A 172 16.75 12.13 -1.31
N ASP A 173 16.78 13.37 -0.85
CA ASP A 173 17.01 13.70 0.55
C ASP A 173 15.71 13.74 1.35
N TYR A 174 15.64 13.01 2.46
CA TYR A 174 14.48 13.10 3.35
C TYR A 174 14.92 13.16 4.81
N THR A 175 14.15 13.90 5.59
CA THR A 175 14.33 13.98 7.05
C THR A 175 13.08 13.44 7.72
N TYR A 176 13.24 12.59 8.72
CA TYR A 176 12.12 12.09 9.49
C TYR A 176 12.31 12.32 10.99
N TYR A 177 11.20 12.47 11.70
CA TYR A 177 11.15 12.46 13.15
C TYR A 177 10.29 11.28 13.60
N GLY A 178 10.87 10.37 14.39
CA GLY A 178 10.20 9.16 14.82
C GLY A 178 11.00 8.37 15.84
N ARG A 179 10.47 7.23 16.23
CA ARG A 179 11.19 6.26 17.02
C ARG A 179 12.14 5.48 16.10
N GLY A 180 13.41 5.38 16.49
CA GLY A 180 14.41 4.52 15.85
C GLY A 180 14.26 3.07 16.31
#